data_93558b31235dbfd9a62ca2e4a27907b1
#
_entry.id   93558b31235dbfd9a62ca2e4a27907b1
#
_cell.length_a   1.000
_cell.length_b   1.000
_cell.length_c   1.000
_cell.angle_alpha   90.00
_cell.angle_beta   90.00
_cell.angle_gamma   90.00
#
_symmetry.space_group_name_H-M   'P 1'
#
loop_
_entity.id
_entity.type
_entity.pdbx_description
1 polymer ?
#
loop_
_entity_poly.entity_id
_entity_poly.type
_entity_poly.pdbx_seq_one_letter_code
_entity_poly.pdbx_strand_id
1 'polypeptide(L)'
;MQLKNNRLIFDKFAIYTTGKNPFTIDGYVDFRDMSRPMASLNLLAENYTLLNAKRTRESLVYGKVFADLRATIKGPLDGLNMRGNLNLLGNTDVSYVLTDSPLTVQDRLGSLVTFTSFSDTTTVVRHEVPTVSLGGLDMLMMVHIDPSVRVKVDLDASDNRIELEGGGDLSMKYTPQGD
;
A
#
# COMPACT_ATOMS: atom_id res chain seq x y z
N MET A 1 -23.72 -0.40 -9.34
CA MET A 1 -23.88 0.40 -8.09
C MET A 1 -25.24 1.08 -8.13
N GLN A 2 -26.05 0.97 -7.07
CA GLN A 2 -27.41 1.52 -6.98
C GLN A 2 -27.69 2.07 -5.58
N LEU A 3 -28.42 3.17 -5.49
CA LEU A 3 -28.92 3.69 -4.22
C LEU A 3 -30.42 3.33 -4.08
N LYS A 4 -30.76 2.51 -3.08
CA LYS A 4 -32.12 2.06 -2.82
C LYS A 4 -32.35 1.96 -1.31
N ASN A 5 -33.45 2.56 -0.83
CA ASN A 5 -33.87 2.53 0.59
C ASN A 5 -32.72 2.94 1.55
N ASN A 6 -32.06 4.07 1.31
CA ASN A 6 -30.91 4.56 2.06
C ASN A 6 -29.73 3.57 2.13
N ARG A 7 -29.64 2.65 1.17
CA ARG A 7 -28.52 1.74 0.98
C ARG A 7 -27.85 1.98 -0.34
N LEU A 8 -26.53 2.13 -0.32
CA LEU A 8 -25.70 2.07 -1.50
C LEU A 8 -25.31 0.62 -1.76
N ILE A 9 -25.85 0.02 -2.81
CA ILE A 9 -25.68 -1.38 -3.16
C ILE A 9 -24.64 -1.50 -4.26
N PHE A 10 -23.65 -2.34 -4.02
CA PHE A 10 -22.65 -2.77 -5.00
C PHE A 10 -23.03 -4.19 -5.44
N ASP A 11 -23.43 -4.33 -6.68
CA ASP A 11 -23.72 -5.62 -7.30
C ASP A 11 -22.60 -5.90 -8.29
N LYS A 12 -21.62 -6.70 -7.88
CA LYS A 12 -20.40 -7.03 -8.64
C LYS A 12 -19.80 -5.81 -9.33
N PHE A 13 -19.65 -4.73 -8.56
CA PHE A 13 -19.10 -3.48 -9.08
C PHE A 13 -17.62 -3.69 -9.42
N ALA A 14 -17.29 -3.61 -10.71
CA ALA A 14 -15.97 -3.90 -11.23
C ALA A 14 -15.15 -2.63 -11.46
N ILE A 15 -13.92 -2.60 -10.95
CA ILE A 15 -12.94 -1.54 -11.14
C ILE A 15 -11.78 -2.13 -11.94
N TYR A 16 -11.45 -1.48 -13.06
CA TYR A 16 -10.34 -1.85 -13.91
C TYR A 16 -9.18 -0.85 -13.75
N THR A 17 -7.96 -1.39 -13.70
CA THR A 17 -6.74 -0.61 -13.86
C THR A 17 -6.19 -0.81 -15.28
N THR A 18 -4.88 -0.84 -15.44
CA THR A 18 -4.21 -1.14 -16.73
C THR A 18 -4.34 -2.61 -17.16
N GLY A 19 -4.80 -3.49 -16.26
CA GLY A 19 -5.02 -4.92 -16.52
C GLY A 19 -6.41 -5.21 -17.09
N LYS A 20 -6.61 -6.47 -17.52
CA LYS A 20 -7.89 -6.96 -18.06
C LYS A 20 -8.83 -7.45 -16.95
N ASN A 21 -8.28 -7.86 -15.82
CA ASN A 21 -9.03 -8.44 -14.72
C ASN A 21 -9.49 -7.35 -13.75
N PRO A 22 -10.75 -7.37 -13.33
CA PRO A 22 -11.30 -6.36 -12.45
C PRO A 22 -11.01 -6.64 -10.97
N PHE A 23 -10.97 -5.58 -10.20
CA PHE A 23 -11.24 -5.62 -8.77
C PHE A 23 -12.74 -5.48 -8.57
N THR A 24 -13.37 -6.46 -7.93
CA THR A 24 -14.83 -6.53 -7.79
C THR A 24 -15.23 -6.26 -6.35
N ILE A 25 -16.23 -5.41 -6.20
CA ILE A 25 -16.87 -5.09 -4.91
C ILE A 25 -18.32 -5.57 -4.98
N ASP A 26 -18.71 -6.35 -3.98
CA ASP A 26 -20.09 -6.80 -3.80
C ASP A 26 -20.56 -6.52 -2.37
N GLY A 27 -21.82 -6.13 -2.20
CA GLY A 27 -22.39 -5.84 -0.89
C GLY A 27 -23.06 -4.47 -0.81
N TYR A 28 -23.03 -3.85 0.36
CA TYR A 28 -23.73 -2.58 0.58
C TYR A 28 -23.10 -1.72 1.69
N VAL A 29 -23.43 -0.42 1.61
CA VAL A 29 -23.29 0.53 2.72
C VAL A 29 -24.70 1.03 3.08
N ASP A 30 -25.07 0.88 4.34
CA ASP A 30 -26.39 1.19 4.88
C ASP A 30 -26.36 2.54 5.62
N PHE A 31 -27.15 3.48 5.15
CA PHE A 31 -27.29 4.84 5.67
C PHE A 31 -28.65 5.06 6.35
N ARG A 32 -29.40 4.00 6.69
CA ARG A 32 -30.69 4.13 7.37
C ARG A 32 -30.55 4.78 8.74
N ASP A 33 -29.48 4.50 9.43
CA ASP A 33 -29.01 5.25 10.59
C ASP A 33 -27.83 6.14 10.16
N MET A 34 -28.10 7.43 9.95
CA MET A 34 -27.12 8.40 9.52
C MET A 34 -26.09 8.72 10.61
N SER A 35 -26.40 8.45 11.88
CA SER A 35 -25.45 8.62 13.00
C SER A 35 -24.45 7.48 13.10
N ARG A 36 -24.78 6.31 12.54
CA ARG A 36 -23.92 5.14 12.52
C ARG A 36 -24.09 4.31 11.26
N PRO A 37 -23.62 4.82 10.10
CA PRO A 37 -23.69 4.07 8.85
C PRO A 37 -22.89 2.77 8.94
N MET A 38 -23.39 1.69 8.36
CA MET A 38 -22.82 0.35 8.41
C MET A 38 -22.39 -0.13 7.02
N ALA A 39 -21.22 -0.71 6.91
CA ALA A 39 -20.74 -1.35 5.68
C ALA A 39 -20.72 -2.88 5.82
N SER A 40 -21.04 -3.56 4.72
CA SER A 40 -20.87 -4.99 4.54
C SER A 40 -20.48 -5.24 3.08
N LEU A 41 -19.18 -5.39 2.84
CA LEU A 41 -18.59 -5.49 1.52
C LEU A 41 -17.73 -6.75 1.38
N ASN A 42 -17.82 -7.40 0.23
CA ASN A 42 -16.91 -8.45 -0.19
C ASN A 42 -16.06 -7.92 -1.34
N LEU A 43 -14.76 -8.12 -1.21
CA LEU A 43 -13.76 -7.71 -2.18
C LEU A 43 -13.16 -8.95 -2.84
N LEU A 44 -13.14 -8.96 -4.16
CA LEU A 44 -12.57 -10.04 -4.95
C LEU A 44 -11.73 -9.48 -6.08
N ALA A 45 -10.51 -9.98 -6.20
CA ALA A 45 -9.66 -9.73 -7.34
C ALA A 45 -8.91 -11.01 -7.70
N GLU A 46 -8.81 -11.33 -8.98
CA GLU A 46 -8.08 -12.48 -9.48
C GLU A 46 -7.11 -12.00 -10.57
N ASN A 47 -5.83 -12.29 -10.39
CA ASN A 47 -4.74 -11.82 -11.24
C ASN A 47 -4.87 -10.32 -11.59
N TYR A 48 -5.16 -9.54 -10.55
CA TYR A 48 -5.37 -8.10 -10.68
C TYR A 48 -4.03 -7.37 -10.74
N THR A 49 -3.94 -6.40 -11.64
CA THR A 49 -2.75 -5.57 -11.77
C THR A 49 -2.78 -4.46 -10.72
N LEU A 50 -2.09 -4.65 -9.62
CA LEU A 50 -1.96 -3.65 -8.55
C LEU A 50 -1.06 -2.48 -8.98
N LEU A 51 0.03 -2.79 -9.66
CA LEU A 51 0.99 -1.83 -10.16
C LEU A 51 1.38 -2.20 -11.60
N ASN A 52 1.47 -1.21 -12.48
CA ASN A 52 2.08 -1.31 -13.79
C ASN A 52 2.67 0.07 -14.14
N ALA A 53 3.82 0.35 -13.57
CA ALA A 53 4.48 1.63 -13.70
C ALA A 53 5.84 1.48 -14.40
N LYS A 54 6.13 2.35 -15.33
CA LYS A 54 7.46 2.45 -15.95
C LYS A 54 8.39 3.27 -15.05
N ARG A 55 9.68 2.98 -15.12
CA ARG A 55 10.71 3.79 -14.45
C ARG A 55 10.69 5.21 -15.00
N THR A 56 10.62 6.19 -14.12
CA THR A 56 10.86 7.62 -14.39
C THR A 56 11.94 8.12 -13.44
N ARG A 57 12.43 9.35 -13.65
CA ARG A 57 13.44 9.94 -12.73
C ARG A 57 12.94 10.18 -11.32
N GLU A 58 11.62 10.30 -11.15
CA GLU A 58 10.96 10.59 -9.88
C GLU A 58 10.26 9.35 -9.27
N SER A 59 10.36 8.20 -9.95
CA SER A 59 9.70 6.99 -9.46
C SER A 59 10.44 6.41 -8.27
N LEU A 60 9.76 6.32 -7.13
CA LEU A 60 10.22 5.56 -5.96
C LEU A 60 9.96 4.07 -6.13
N VAL A 61 8.88 3.71 -6.84
CA VAL A 61 8.48 2.33 -7.11
C VAL A 61 8.08 2.23 -8.58
N TYR A 62 8.55 1.20 -9.26
CA TYR A 62 8.17 0.89 -10.63
C TYR A 62 8.18 -0.62 -10.89
N GLY A 63 7.61 -1.06 -12.02
CA GLY A 63 7.49 -2.47 -12.36
C GLY A 63 6.05 -2.93 -12.42
N LYS A 64 5.83 -4.22 -12.17
CA LYS A 64 4.51 -4.84 -12.23
C LYS A 64 4.26 -5.65 -10.97
N VAL A 65 3.08 -5.47 -10.40
CA VAL A 65 2.61 -6.25 -9.25
C VAL A 65 1.26 -6.84 -9.58
N PHE A 66 1.15 -8.15 -9.46
CA PHE A 66 -0.08 -8.89 -9.68
C PHE A 66 -0.49 -9.61 -8.40
N ALA A 67 -1.79 -9.59 -8.12
CA ALA A 67 -2.29 -10.23 -6.92
C ALA A 67 -3.69 -10.80 -7.08
N ASP A 68 -3.97 -11.84 -6.28
CA ASP A 68 -5.30 -12.26 -5.93
C ASP A 68 -5.66 -11.69 -4.56
N LEU A 69 -6.86 -11.15 -4.44
CA LEU A 69 -7.41 -10.66 -3.18
C LEU A 69 -8.79 -11.25 -2.93
N ARG A 70 -8.99 -11.74 -1.72
CA ARG A 70 -10.30 -12.08 -1.17
C ARG A 70 -10.41 -11.51 0.22
N ALA A 71 -11.29 -10.51 0.40
CA ALA A 71 -11.46 -9.87 1.68
C ALA A 71 -12.91 -9.50 1.96
N THR A 72 -13.23 -9.37 3.23
CA THR A 72 -14.52 -8.85 3.69
C THR A 72 -14.29 -7.62 4.54
N ILE A 73 -15.14 -6.62 4.37
CA ILE A 73 -15.17 -5.41 5.20
C ILE A 73 -16.53 -5.34 5.85
N LYS A 74 -16.58 -5.26 7.18
CA LYS A 74 -17.82 -5.17 7.95
C LYS A 74 -17.68 -4.21 9.11
N GLY A 75 -18.75 -3.53 9.44
CA GLY A 75 -18.83 -2.68 10.62
C GLY A 75 -19.32 -1.27 10.32
N PRO A 76 -19.40 -0.43 11.35
CA PRO A 76 -19.68 0.99 11.17
C PRO A 76 -18.54 1.68 10.43
N LEU A 77 -18.83 2.77 9.69
CA LEU A 77 -17.82 3.46 8.89
C LEU A 77 -16.69 4.09 9.71
N ASP A 78 -16.92 4.31 10.99
CA ASP A 78 -15.95 4.81 11.97
C ASP A 78 -15.15 3.69 12.67
N GLY A 79 -15.51 2.41 12.43
CA GLY A 79 -14.89 1.24 13.06
C GLY A 79 -14.98 -0.01 12.17
N LEU A 80 -14.42 0.06 10.97
CA LEU A 80 -14.46 -1.03 9.99
C LEU A 80 -13.54 -2.17 10.39
N ASN A 81 -14.00 -3.40 10.20
CA ASN A 81 -13.21 -4.62 10.33
C ASN A 81 -12.97 -5.20 8.94
N MET A 82 -11.71 -5.31 8.54
CA MET A 82 -11.30 -5.96 7.31
C MET A 82 -10.54 -7.26 7.61
N ARG A 83 -10.96 -8.32 6.96
CA ARG A 83 -10.33 -9.65 7.07
C ARG A 83 -10.22 -10.26 5.68
N GLY A 84 -9.05 -10.84 5.37
CA GLY A 84 -8.89 -11.43 4.06
C GLY A 84 -7.54 -12.09 3.81
N ASN A 85 -7.38 -12.53 2.55
CA ASN A 85 -6.16 -13.13 2.04
C ASN A 85 -5.71 -12.35 0.80
N LEU A 86 -4.42 -12.09 0.71
CA LEU A 86 -3.75 -11.48 -0.42
C LEU A 86 -2.66 -12.43 -0.91
N ASN A 87 -2.70 -12.84 -2.17
CA ASN A 87 -1.64 -13.63 -2.78
C ASN A 87 -0.90 -12.77 -3.81
N LEU A 88 0.37 -12.52 -3.59
CA LEU A 88 1.26 -11.93 -4.61
C LEU A 88 1.69 -13.02 -5.58
N LEU A 89 1.41 -12.80 -6.86
CA LEU A 89 1.61 -13.80 -7.91
C LEU A 89 3.05 -13.77 -8.45
N GLY A 90 3.56 -14.93 -8.87
CA GLY A 90 4.94 -15.12 -9.32
C GLY A 90 5.36 -14.34 -10.57
N ASN A 91 4.40 -13.75 -11.31
CA ASN A 91 4.68 -12.83 -12.39
C ASN A 91 4.92 -11.37 -11.92
N THR A 92 5.02 -11.15 -10.62
CA THR A 92 5.37 -9.87 -10.00
C THR A 92 6.86 -9.61 -10.12
N ASP A 93 7.21 -8.43 -10.65
CA ASP A 93 8.57 -7.91 -10.75
C ASP A 93 8.52 -6.41 -10.44
N VAL A 94 8.95 -6.03 -9.27
CA VAL A 94 8.86 -4.68 -8.74
C VAL A 94 10.23 -4.17 -8.34
N SER A 95 10.50 -2.90 -8.63
CA SER A 95 11.71 -2.19 -8.23
C SER A 95 11.39 -1.05 -7.29
N TYR A 96 12.16 -0.94 -6.22
CA TYR A 96 12.15 0.17 -5.29
C TYR A 96 13.44 0.97 -5.44
N VAL A 97 13.34 2.29 -5.57
CA VAL A 97 14.49 3.20 -5.68
C VAL A 97 14.78 3.79 -4.32
N LEU A 98 15.97 3.52 -3.81
CA LEU A 98 16.44 4.10 -2.55
C LEU A 98 16.93 5.53 -2.83
N THR A 99 16.13 6.53 -2.47
CA THR A 99 16.45 7.95 -2.69
C THR A 99 17.46 8.51 -1.70
N ASP A 100 17.51 7.92 -0.51
CA ASP A 100 18.47 8.27 0.53
C ASP A 100 19.42 7.07 0.75
N SER A 101 20.52 7.03 0.00
CA SER A 101 21.59 6.08 0.29
C SER A 101 22.41 6.59 1.47
N PRO A 102 22.34 5.97 2.67
CA PRO A 102 23.22 6.33 3.78
C PRO A 102 24.68 5.92 3.52
N LEU A 103 25.00 5.49 2.30
CA LEU A 103 26.31 4.94 1.92
C LEU A 103 27.14 5.87 1.04
N THR A 104 26.66 7.05 0.68
CA THR A 104 27.52 8.03 0.02
C THR A 104 28.56 8.54 1.01
N VAL A 105 29.83 8.34 0.66
CA VAL A 105 30.99 8.80 1.44
C VAL A 105 30.92 10.31 1.72
N GLN A 106 30.21 11.06 0.88
CA GLN A 106 29.97 12.49 1.05
C GLN A 106 29.07 12.82 2.25
N ASP A 107 28.05 12.01 2.55
CA ASP A 107 27.20 12.22 3.73
C ASP A 107 27.94 11.91 5.04
N ARG A 108 28.87 10.95 5.02
CA ARG A 108 29.71 10.66 6.19
C ARG A 108 30.70 11.77 6.49
N LEU A 109 31.18 12.47 5.48
CA LEU A 109 32.07 13.61 5.67
C LEU A 109 31.32 14.89 6.05
N GLY A 110 30.13 15.09 5.56
CA GLY A 110 29.25 16.21 5.93
C GLY A 110 28.82 16.19 7.39
N SER A 111 28.60 15.00 7.95
CA SER A 111 28.22 14.85 9.37
C SER A 111 29.40 14.90 10.34
N LEU A 112 30.64 14.69 9.84
CA LEU A 112 31.86 14.72 10.65
C LEU A 112 32.50 16.09 10.75
N VAL A 113 32.15 17.04 9.86
CA VAL A 113 32.64 18.42 9.90
C VAL A 113 31.49 19.36 10.19
N THR A 114 31.09 19.43 11.44
CA THR A 114 30.18 20.49 11.89
C THR A 114 31.01 21.73 12.13
N PHE A 115 31.09 22.63 11.14
CA PHE A 115 31.50 23.99 11.38
C PHE A 115 30.43 24.65 12.24
N THR A 116 30.68 24.81 13.53
CA THR A 116 29.88 25.63 14.41
C THR A 116 30.03 27.09 14.02
N SER A 117 29.23 27.54 13.08
CA SER A 117 28.96 28.97 12.86
C SER A 117 27.93 29.42 13.89
N PHE A 118 28.31 30.36 14.74
CA PHE A 118 27.52 30.87 15.86
C PHE A 118 26.35 31.79 15.42
N SER A 119 25.80 31.63 14.27
CA SER A 119 24.64 32.37 13.84
C SER A 119 23.94 31.68 12.69
N ASP A 120 23.12 30.67 12.99
CA ASP A 120 21.90 30.41 12.21
C ASP A 120 21.03 29.37 12.92
N THR A 121 19.91 29.82 13.43
CA THR A 121 18.76 29.00 13.78
C THR A 121 18.06 28.55 12.49
N THR A 122 18.65 27.63 11.75
CA THR A 122 17.95 26.95 10.67
C THR A 122 17.09 25.85 11.29
N THR A 123 15.80 26.09 11.32
CA THR A 123 14.80 25.06 11.58
C THR A 123 15.02 23.89 10.63
N VAL A 124 15.44 22.78 11.18
CA VAL A 124 15.47 21.50 10.46
C VAL A 124 14.01 21.17 10.12
N VAL A 125 13.63 21.37 8.88
CA VAL A 125 12.35 20.88 8.36
C VAL A 125 12.45 19.37 8.33
N ARG A 126 11.98 18.70 9.39
CA ARG A 126 11.67 17.29 9.34
C ARG A 126 10.57 17.13 8.31
N HIS A 127 10.89 16.49 7.18
CA HIS A 127 9.86 15.93 6.32
C HIS A 127 9.17 14.82 7.13
N GLU A 128 8.06 15.17 7.76
CA GLU A 128 7.15 14.17 8.32
C GLU A 128 6.58 13.40 7.12
N VAL A 129 6.94 12.13 7.03
CA VAL A 129 6.25 11.20 6.13
C VAL A 129 4.79 11.20 6.56
N PRO A 130 3.84 11.58 5.68
CA PRO A 130 2.44 11.61 6.07
C PRO A 130 2.01 10.20 6.49
N THR A 131 1.75 10.01 7.77
CA THR A 131 1.14 8.79 8.29
C THR A 131 -0.29 8.76 7.78
N VAL A 132 -0.58 7.86 6.83
CA VAL A 132 -1.94 7.62 6.39
C VAL A 132 -2.71 7.00 7.56
N SER A 133 -3.47 7.80 8.28
CA SER A 133 -4.42 7.31 9.25
C SER A 133 -5.61 6.70 8.49
N LEU A 134 -5.74 5.38 8.54
CA LEU A 134 -6.89 4.67 7.97
C LEU A 134 -8.13 4.76 8.88
N GLY A 135 -8.26 5.80 9.68
CA GLY A 135 -9.34 6.07 10.65
C GLY A 135 -10.11 4.79 11.04
N GLY A 136 -10.31 4.42 12.22
CA GLY A 136 -11.17 3.32 12.65
C GLY A 136 -11.06 1.93 11.98
N LEU A 137 -10.13 1.70 11.04
CA LEU A 137 -10.02 0.42 10.34
C LEU A 137 -9.18 -0.59 11.14
N ASP A 138 -9.79 -1.66 11.61
CA ASP A 138 -9.11 -2.86 12.10
C ASP A 138 -8.92 -3.85 10.94
N MET A 139 -7.68 -4.18 10.61
CA MET A 139 -7.36 -5.03 9.48
C MET A 139 -6.50 -6.23 9.89
N LEU A 140 -6.88 -7.40 9.41
CA LEU A 140 -6.06 -8.62 9.46
C LEU A 140 -6.04 -9.26 8.08
N MET A 141 -4.87 -9.31 7.47
CA MET A 141 -4.65 -9.91 6.17
C MET A 141 -3.59 -11.01 6.28
N MET A 142 -3.92 -12.19 5.75
CA MET A 142 -2.92 -13.22 5.47
C MET A 142 -2.36 -12.94 4.08
N VAL A 143 -1.04 -12.79 4.00
CA VAL A 143 -0.36 -12.50 2.73
C VAL A 143 0.51 -13.69 2.36
N HIS A 144 0.23 -14.28 1.21
CA HIS A 144 1.06 -15.30 0.59
C HIS A 144 1.86 -14.67 -0.54
N ILE A 145 3.16 -14.91 -0.57
CA ILE A 145 4.08 -14.45 -1.60
C ILE A 145 4.57 -15.66 -2.37
N ASP A 146 4.29 -15.72 -3.68
CA ASP A 146 4.78 -16.78 -4.53
C ASP A 146 6.32 -16.79 -4.58
N PRO A 147 6.99 -17.97 -4.55
CA PRO A 147 8.45 -18.05 -4.59
C PRO A 147 9.13 -17.37 -5.79
N SER A 148 8.40 -17.17 -6.89
CA SER A 148 8.92 -16.54 -8.12
C SER A 148 8.75 -15.00 -8.12
N VAL A 149 8.27 -14.41 -7.04
CA VAL A 149 8.17 -12.94 -6.89
C VAL A 149 9.57 -12.34 -6.84
N ARG A 150 9.80 -11.33 -7.69
CA ARG A 150 11.07 -10.61 -7.74
C ARG A 150 10.91 -9.18 -7.25
N VAL A 151 11.80 -8.82 -6.33
CA VAL A 151 11.91 -7.47 -5.79
C VAL A 151 13.33 -6.97 -6.03
N LYS A 152 13.45 -5.82 -6.68
CA LYS A 152 14.71 -5.16 -6.95
C LYS A 152 14.80 -3.89 -6.12
N VAL A 153 15.94 -3.62 -5.55
CA VAL A 153 16.24 -2.39 -4.84
C VAL A 153 17.36 -1.68 -5.57
N ASP A 154 17.04 -0.57 -6.23
CA ASP A 154 18.02 0.31 -6.86
C ASP A 154 18.66 1.18 -5.78
N LEU A 155 19.96 0.99 -5.54
CA LEU A 155 20.69 1.65 -4.45
C LEU A 155 21.14 3.07 -4.80
N ASP A 156 21.31 3.33 -6.10
CA ASP A 156 21.72 4.63 -6.63
C ASP A 156 21.32 4.81 -8.10
N ALA A 157 21.67 5.95 -8.69
CA ALA A 157 21.44 6.24 -10.10
C ALA A 157 22.37 5.46 -11.05
N SER A 158 23.39 4.74 -10.53
CA SER A 158 24.48 4.11 -11.30
C SER A 158 24.23 2.61 -11.58
N ASP A 159 22.97 2.17 -11.61
CA ASP A 159 22.56 0.77 -11.83
C ASP A 159 23.01 -0.24 -10.75
N ASN A 160 23.49 0.24 -9.61
CA ASN A 160 23.73 -0.64 -8.47
C ASN A 160 22.39 -1.10 -7.89
N ARG A 161 22.13 -2.40 -7.95
CA ARG A 161 20.87 -2.98 -7.46
C ARG A 161 21.09 -4.26 -6.70
N ILE A 162 20.17 -4.51 -5.78
CA ILE A 162 20.00 -5.80 -5.14
C ILE A 162 18.75 -6.43 -5.74
N GLU A 163 18.85 -7.68 -6.18
CA GLU A 163 17.71 -8.46 -6.65
C GLU A 163 17.42 -9.59 -5.66
N LEU A 164 16.18 -9.67 -5.22
CA LEU A 164 15.66 -10.68 -4.31
C LEU A 164 14.56 -11.46 -5.01
N GLU A 165 14.66 -12.79 -4.96
CA GLU A 165 13.60 -13.68 -5.41
C GLU A 165 13.24 -14.61 -4.25
N GLY A 166 11.95 -14.78 -4.00
CA GLY A 166 11.52 -15.63 -2.92
C GLY A 166 10.07 -15.39 -2.52
N GLY A 167 9.58 -16.26 -1.65
CA GLY A 167 8.22 -16.23 -1.19
C GLY A 167 8.07 -16.65 0.26
N GLY A 168 6.82 -16.67 0.72
CA GLY A 168 6.48 -17.05 2.08
C GLY A 168 5.12 -16.56 2.49
N ASP A 169 4.77 -16.86 3.73
CA ASP A 169 3.51 -16.45 4.33
C ASP A 169 3.76 -15.46 5.46
N LEU A 170 2.97 -14.40 5.48
CA LEU A 170 3.01 -13.41 6.56
C LEU A 170 1.60 -12.98 6.96
N SER A 171 1.47 -12.56 8.20
CA SER A 171 0.24 -11.98 8.73
C SER A 171 0.45 -10.49 8.95
N MET A 172 -0.37 -9.68 8.30
CA MET A 172 -0.39 -8.25 8.45
C MET A 172 -1.59 -7.83 9.30
N LYS A 173 -1.31 -7.23 10.45
CA LYS A 173 -2.33 -6.69 11.34
C LYS A 173 -2.16 -5.17 11.45
N TYR A 174 -3.26 -4.46 11.25
CA TYR A 174 -3.36 -3.03 11.54
C TYR A 174 -4.53 -2.81 12.51
N THR A 175 -4.27 -2.17 13.61
CA THR A 175 -5.29 -1.78 14.59
C THR A 175 -5.18 -0.28 14.76
N PRO A 176 -6.29 0.47 14.62
CA PRO A 176 -6.25 1.90 14.89
C PRO A 176 -5.79 2.13 16.32
N GLN A 177 -4.84 3.04 16.51
CA GLN A 177 -4.49 3.48 17.85
C GLN A 177 -5.70 4.25 18.38
N GLY A 178 -6.35 3.72 19.41
CA GLY A 178 -7.35 4.49 20.13
C GLY A 178 -6.65 5.64 20.86
N ASP A 179 -7.23 6.82 20.72
CA ASP A 179 -6.89 7.97 21.55
C ASP A 179 -7.24 7.71 23.02
#